data_0f31b5693627092951b796f3b05cffae
#
_entry.id   0f31b5693627092951b796f3b05cffae
#
_cell.length_a   1.000
_cell.length_b   1.000
_cell.length_c   1.000
_cell.angle_alpha   90.00
_cell.angle_beta   90.00
_cell.angle_gamma   90.00
#
_symmetry.space_group_name_H-M   'P 1'
#
loop_
_entity.id
_entity.type
_entity.pdbx_description
1 polymer ?
#
loop_
_entity_poly.entity_id
_entity_poly.type
_entity_poly.pdbx_seq_one_letter_code
_entity_poly.pdbx_strand_id
1 'polypeptide(L)'
;TILTAAGGRSGTYDALVQMMPFLDIGLTYDANNVYLDVARSVNNFATTAITNNQRDVAGAVESLGMGNPVYDAVLNATSITQAQLAFNTLSGELYSSLLSTFVEESRYARQAVLQHLSDSSMTERMKRLGGRYLWAQGYGSWGEVDSTYNTAEVDRQTQGLFIGADMQAAQHTLGVMAGYSNSELKAGARLSSAKTDNYTLGLYGRHDGEKFIA
;
A
#
# COMPACT_ATOMS: atom_id res chain seq x y z
N THR A 1 -33.77 -4.79 27.34
CA THR A 1 -33.76 -4.57 28.81
C THR A 1 -32.35 -4.74 29.32
N ILE A 2 -31.88 -3.79 30.14
CA ILE A 2 -30.57 -3.85 30.80
C ILE A 2 -30.70 -4.06 32.32
N LEU A 3 -31.86 -3.74 32.88
CA LEU A 3 -32.18 -3.96 34.28
C LEU A 3 -33.65 -4.36 34.42
N THR A 4 -33.95 -5.35 35.26
CA THR A 4 -35.29 -5.73 35.69
C THR A 4 -35.36 -5.83 37.20
N ALA A 5 -36.34 -5.20 37.84
CA ALA A 5 -36.57 -5.19 39.26
C ALA A 5 -38.01 -5.65 39.57
N ALA A 6 -38.19 -6.91 40.03
CA ALA A 6 -39.50 -7.49 40.29
C ALA A 6 -40.31 -6.75 41.38
N GLY A 7 -39.65 -6.05 42.29
CA GLY A 7 -40.25 -5.21 43.36
C GLY A 7 -40.54 -3.76 42.92
N GLY A 8 -40.36 -3.43 41.67
CA GLY A 8 -40.47 -2.06 41.18
C GLY A 8 -39.15 -1.31 41.24
N ARG A 9 -39.05 -0.28 40.43
CA ARG A 9 -37.89 0.62 40.33
C ARG A 9 -38.22 2.01 40.87
N SER A 10 -37.26 2.68 41.49
CA SER A 10 -37.40 4.08 41.87
C SER A 10 -36.13 4.86 41.39
N GLY A 11 -36.36 6.09 40.86
CA GLY A 11 -35.32 6.92 40.32
C GLY A 11 -34.95 6.62 38.84
N THR A 12 -34.02 7.41 38.31
CA THR A 12 -33.44 7.31 36.97
C THR A 12 -31.94 7.48 37.07
N TYR A 13 -31.19 7.03 36.07
CA TYR A 13 -29.77 7.36 35.98
C TYR A 13 -29.60 8.86 35.65
N ASP A 14 -28.65 9.51 36.32
CA ASP A 14 -28.39 10.94 36.14
C ASP A 14 -27.69 11.27 34.85
N ALA A 15 -26.88 10.35 34.32
CA ALA A 15 -26.14 10.52 33.09
C ALA A 15 -25.92 9.19 32.37
N LEU A 16 -25.88 9.29 31.05
CA LEU A 16 -25.40 8.25 30.14
C LEU A 16 -24.14 8.76 29.43
N VAL A 17 -23.02 8.10 29.64
CA VAL A 17 -21.79 8.43 28.93
C VAL A 17 -21.66 7.51 27.72
N GLN A 18 -21.68 8.09 26.51
CA GLN A 18 -21.45 7.37 25.29
C GLN A 18 -20.23 7.94 24.56
N MET A 19 -19.49 7.05 23.87
CA MET A 19 -18.30 7.40 23.09
C MET A 19 -18.44 7.00 21.61
N MET A 20 -19.54 6.32 21.25
CA MET A 20 -19.81 5.85 19.89
C MET A 20 -20.26 7.01 19.00
N PRO A 21 -19.49 7.39 17.96
CA PRO A 21 -19.74 8.63 17.22
C PRO A 21 -20.96 8.56 16.30
N PHE A 22 -21.44 7.36 15.96
CA PHE A 22 -22.47 7.14 14.95
C PHE A 22 -23.75 6.51 15.47
N LEU A 23 -23.81 6.27 16.77
CA LEU A 23 -25.00 5.74 17.45
C LEU A 23 -25.46 6.73 18.51
N ASP A 24 -26.77 6.94 18.58
CA ASP A 24 -27.41 7.63 19.68
C ASP A 24 -27.96 6.58 20.65
N ILE A 25 -27.51 6.65 21.89
CA ILE A 25 -27.87 5.70 22.94
C ILE A 25 -28.69 6.44 23.98
N GLY A 26 -29.89 5.93 24.26
CA GLY A 26 -30.81 6.44 25.26
C GLY A 26 -31.23 5.40 26.26
N LEU A 27 -31.79 5.85 27.38
CA LEU A 27 -32.43 4.98 28.35
C LEU A 27 -33.91 5.31 28.42
N THR A 28 -34.74 4.25 28.35
CA THR A 28 -36.18 4.33 28.63
C THR A 28 -36.54 3.45 29.82
N TYR A 29 -37.61 3.76 30.45
CA TYR A 29 -37.96 3.23 31.76
C TYR A 29 -39.46 2.85 31.81
N ASP A 30 -39.77 1.72 32.39
CA ASP A 30 -41.09 1.39 32.89
C ASP A 30 -41.08 1.17 34.40
N ALA A 31 -42.18 0.67 34.98
CA ALA A 31 -42.28 0.48 36.40
C ALA A 31 -41.23 -0.49 36.99
N ASN A 32 -40.75 -1.45 36.18
CA ASN A 32 -39.92 -2.54 36.64
C ASN A 32 -38.63 -2.68 35.85
N ASN A 33 -38.49 -1.98 34.71
CA ASN A 33 -37.37 -2.21 33.80
C ASN A 33 -36.66 -0.91 33.39
N VAL A 34 -35.39 -1.07 33.02
CA VAL A 34 -34.61 -0.07 32.29
C VAL A 34 -34.24 -0.69 30.94
N TYR A 35 -34.51 0.05 29.87
CA TYR A 35 -34.19 -0.33 28.50
C TYR A 35 -33.08 0.55 27.97
N LEU A 36 -32.22 -0.04 27.16
CA LEU A 36 -31.26 0.68 26.35
C LEU A 36 -31.83 0.79 24.92
N ASP A 37 -32.04 2.01 24.47
CA ASP A 37 -32.46 2.32 23.11
C ASP A 37 -31.22 2.74 22.32
N VAL A 38 -31.05 2.16 21.14
CA VAL A 38 -29.93 2.43 20.25
C VAL A 38 -30.48 2.78 18.88
N ALA A 39 -30.11 3.94 18.39
CA ALA A 39 -30.49 4.42 17.07
C ALA A 39 -29.27 4.88 16.27
N ARG A 40 -29.38 4.89 14.96
CA ARG A 40 -28.38 5.52 14.09
C ARG A 40 -28.40 7.02 14.35
N SER A 41 -27.24 7.61 14.66
CA SER A 41 -27.10 9.06 14.80
C SER A 41 -27.30 9.77 13.44
N VAL A 42 -27.70 11.02 13.47
CA VAL A 42 -27.77 11.88 12.28
C VAL A 42 -26.41 12.23 11.68
N ASN A 43 -25.33 12.00 12.44
CA ASN A 43 -23.98 12.26 11.98
C ASN A 43 -23.57 11.23 10.92
N ASN A 44 -23.23 11.67 9.72
CA ASN A 44 -22.64 10.81 8.72
C ASN A 44 -21.19 10.44 9.09
N PHE A 45 -20.64 9.37 8.48
CA PHE A 45 -19.30 8.90 8.80
C PHE A 45 -18.21 9.94 8.55
N ALA A 46 -18.38 10.80 7.54
CA ALA A 46 -17.42 11.83 7.17
C ALA A 46 -17.24 12.94 8.22
N THR A 47 -18.16 13.06 9.21
CA THR A 47 -18.04 14.06 10.28
C THR A 47 -16.83 13.84 11.19
N THR A 48 -16.32 12.62 11.25
CA THR A 48 -15.14 12.26 12.06
C THR A 48 -13.85 12.26 11.26
N ALA A 49 -13.92 12.44 9.94
CA ALA A 49 -12.75 12.44 9.06
C ALA A 49 -11.93 13.72 9.20
N ILE A 50 -10.60 13.56 9.28
CA ILE A 50 -9.64 14.67 9.39
C ILE A 50 -8.83 14.88 8.11
N THR A 51 -8.72 13.87 7.22
CA THR A 51 -8.06 13.99 5.92
C THR A 51 -9.03 13.83 4.77
N ASN A 52 -8.64 14.23 3.55
CA ASN A 52 -9.48 14.04 2.36
C ASN A 52 -9.68 12.55 2.07
N ASN A 53 -8.62 11.73 2.14
CA ASN A 53 -8.75 10.28 1.96
C ASN A 53 -9.76 9.66 2.94
N GLN A 54 -9.70 10.04 4.23
CA GLN A 54 -10.69 9.57 5.20
C GLN A 54 -12.10 10.00 4.85
N ARG A 55 -12.28 11.24 4.37
CA ARG A 55 -13.61 11.77 4.01
C ARG A 55 -14.20 11.02 2.82
N ASP A 56 -13.40 10.76 1.80
CA ASP A 56 -13.83 10.04 0.59
C ASP A 56 -14.18 8.58 0.93
N VAL A 57 -13.35 7.91 1.73
CA VAL A 57 -13.64 6.55 2.22
C VAL A 57 -14.89 6.52 3.08
N ALA A 58 -15.03 7.46 4.02
CA ALA A 58 -16.22 7.56 4.86
C ALA A 58 -17.50 7.74 4.05
N GLY A 59 -17.46 8.59 3.00
CA GLY A 59 -18.58 8.76 2.07
C GLY A 59 -18.88 7.48 1.27
N ALA A 60 -17.86 6.77 0.81
CA ALA A 60 -18.02 5.49 0.13
C ALA A 60 -18.64 4.44 1.05
N VAL A 61 -18.17 4.32 2.29
CA VAL A 61 -18.73 3.38 3.28
C VAL A 61 -20.17 3.76 3.62
N GLU A 62 -20.49 5.06 3.79
CA GLU A 62 -21.86 5.53 4.03
C GLU A 62 -22.82 5.08 2.93
N SER A 63 -22.37 5.10 1.68
CA SER A 63 -23.19 4.71 0.52
C SER A 63 -23.53 3.21 0.47
N LEU A 64 -22.82 2.35 1.21
CA LEU A 64 -23.09 0.91 1.28
C LEU A 64 -24.39 0.60 2.04
N GLY A 65 -24.77 1.44 3.00
CA GLY A 65 -25.97 1.30 3.80
C GLY A 65 -25.91 0.18 4.85
N MET A 66 -26.90 0.22 5.75
CA MET A 66 -27.06 -0.79 6.83
C MET A 66 -27.20 -2.20 6.28
N GLY A 67 -26.62 -3.17 6.96
CA GLY A 67 -26.60 -4.59 6.55
C GLY A 67 -25.39 -4.94 5.70
N ASN A 68 -24.59 -3.97 5.21
CA ASN A 68 -23.31 -4.25 4.64
C ASN A 68 -22.26 -4.42 5.75
N PRO A 69 -21.46 -5.51 5.76
CA PRO A 69 -20.51 -5.77 6.85
C PRO A 69 -19.51 -4.65 7.11
N VAL A 70 -19.07 -3.93 6.06
CA VAL A 70 -18.13 -2.81 6.20
C VAL A 70 -18.83 -1.61 6.84
N TYR A 71 -20.02 -1.28 6.37
CA TYR A 71 -20.85 -0.21 6.95
C TYR A 71 -21.12 -0.50 8.44
N ASP A 72 -21.57 -1.71 8.75
CA ASP A 72 -21.94 -2.11 10.11
C ASP A 72 -20.72 -2.11 11.05
N ALA A 73 -19.55 -2.50 10.55
CA ALA A 73 -18.29 -2.43 11.31
C ALA A 73 -17.92 -0.98 11.66
N VAL A 74 -18.06 -0.04 10.72
CA VAL A 74 -17.80 1.39 10.97
C VAL A 74 -18.86 2.00 11.87
N LEU A 75 -20.13 1.67 11.66
CA LEU A 75 -21.26 2.13 12.49
C LEU A 75 -21.03 1.80 13.98
N ASN A 76 -20.47 0.63 14.25
CA ASN A 76 -20.20 0.14 15.62
C ASN A 76 -18.85 0.60 16.18
N ALA A 77 -18.16 1.56 15.53
CA ALA A 77 -16.94 2.12 16.08
C ALA A 77 -17.17 2.72 17.46
N THR A 78 -16.36 2.34 18.44
CA THR A 78 -16.50 2.74 19.84
C THR A 78 -15.89 4.12 20.14
N SER A 79 -15.16 4.70 19.17
CA SER A 79 -14.56 6.04 19.29
C SER A 79 -14.30 6.66 17.91
N ILE A 80 -14.13 7.98 17.88
CA ILE A 80 -13.70 8.71 16.68
C ILE A 80 -12.37 8.17 16.15
N THR A 81 -11.42 7.89 17.04
CA THR A 81 -10.11 7.34 16.64
C THR A 81 -10.24 5.98 15.95
N GLN A 82 -11.13 5.12 16.43
CA GLN A 82 -11.38 3.83 15.78
C GLN A 82 -12.02 3.99 14.41
N ALA A 83 -12.97 4.92 14.24
CA ALA A 83 -13.55 5.23 12.95
C ALA A 83 -12.50 5.74 11.96
N GLN A 84 -11.65 6.68 12.39
CA GLN A 84 -10.55 7.21 11.57
C GLN A 84 -9.54 6.11 11.17
N LEU A 85 -9.23 5.19 12.08
CA LEU A 85 -8.36 4.04 11.78
C LEU A 85 -9.00 3.13 10.72
N ALA A 86 -10.31 2.86 10.82
CA ALA A 86 -11.04 2.08 9.82
C ALA A 86 -10.97 2.75 8.44
N PHE A 87 -11.19 4.07 8.35
CA PHE A 87 -11.06 4.82 7.08
C PHE A 87 -9.65 4.75 6.52
N ASN A 88 -8.63 4.89 7.37
CA ASN A 88 -7.24 4.77 6.97
C ASN A 88 -6.93 3.38 6.38
N THR A 89 -7.40 2.32 7.02
CA THR A 89 -7.18 0.94 6.57
C THR A 89 -7.90 0.66 5.25
N LEU A 90 -9.08 1.24 5.05
CA LEU A 90 -9.90 1.09 3.84
C LEU A 90 -9.46 1.98 2.68
N SER A 91 -8.55 2.93 2.89
CA SER A 91 -8.20 3.96 1.89
C SER A 91 -7.55 3.41 0.61
N GLY A 92 -6.96 2.21 0.65
CA GLY A 92 -6.27 1.64 -0.50
C GLY A 92 -5.03 2.43 -0.95
N GLU A 93 -4.54 3.35 -0.12
CA GLU A 93 -3.41 4.25 -0.41
C GLU A 93 -2.15 3.49 -0.83
N LEU A 94 -1.94 2.30 -0.26
CA LEU A 94 -0.79 1.47 -0.58
C LEU A 94 -0.73 1.04 -2.06
N TYR A 95 -1.87 0.94 -2.74
CA TYR A 95 -1.91 0.55 -4.16
C TYR A 95 -1.28 1.61 -5.07
N SER A 96 -1.42 2.90 -4.76
CA SER A 96 -0.77 3.96 -5.52
C SER A 96 0.75 3.96 -5.32
N SER A 97 1.21 3.69 -4.10
CA SER A 97 2.63 3.54 -3.78
C SER A 97 3.24 2.30 -4.45
N LEU A 98 2.48 1.20 -4.54
CA LEU A 98 2.88 0.00 -5.25
C LEU A 98 3.09 0.26 -6.75
N LEU A 99 2.18 1.01 -7.38
CA LEU A 99 2.30 1.37 -8.79
C LEU A 99 3.56 2.20 -9.06
N SER A 100 3.87 3.16 -8.20
CA SER A 100 5.10 3.97 -8.27
C SER A 100 6.35 3.09 -8.14
N THR A 101 6.30 2.07 -7.29
CA THR A 101 7.39 1.10 -7.12
C THR A 101 7.64 0.30 -8.41
N PHE A 102 6.60 -0.16 -9.11
CA PHE A 102 6.76 -0.86 -10.39
C PHE A 102 7.42 0.01 -11.47
N VAL A 103 7.05 1.29 -11.54
CA VAL A 103 7.69 2.23 -12.47
C VAL A 103 9.18 2.38 -12.14
N GLU A 104 9.53 2.48 -10.87
CA GLU A 104 10.92 2.60 -10.46
C GLU A 104 11.71 1.31 -10.67
N GLU A 105 11.15 0.14 -10.40
CA GLU A 105 11.80 -1.15 -10.64
C GLU A 105 12.17 -1.36 -12.12
N SER A 106 11.35 -0.87 -13.04
CA SER A 106 11.68 -0.91 -14.47
C SER A 106 12.98 -0.17 -14.80
N ARG A 107 13.39 0.80 -13.97
CA ARG A 107 14.64 1.53 -14.12
C ARG A 107 15.86 0.65 -13.82
N TYR A 108 15.77 -0.21 -12.81
CA TYR A 108 16.91 -1.06 -12.42
C TYR A 108 17.33 -2.00 -13.53
N ALA A 109 16.38 -2.59 -14.25
CA ALA A 109 16.66 -3.45 -15.40
C ALA A 109 17.42 -2.68 -16.51
N ARG A 110 16.95 -1.45 -16.85
CA ARG A 110 17.63 -0.62 -17.84
C ARG A 110 19.00 -0.19 -17.37
N GLN A 111 19.14 0.20 -16.11
CA GLN A 111 20.44 0.61 -15.56
C GLN A 111 21.44 -0.54 -15.55
N ALA A 112 21.02 -1.76 -15.18
CA ALA A 112 21.87 -2.93 -15.21
C ALA A 112 22.43 -3.19 -16.61
N VAL A 113 21.58 -3.14 -17.64
CA VAL A 113 22.02 -3.30 -19.04
C VAL A 113 22.96 -2.16 -19.46
N LEU A 114 22.59 -0.91 -19.20
CA LEU A 114 23.41 0.24 -19.58
C LEU A 114 24.77 0.23 -18.89
N GLN A 115 24.83 -0.09 -17.62
CA GLN A 115 26.08 -0.20 -16.87
C GLN A 115 26.94 -1.34 -17.40
N HIS A 116 26.33 -2.50 -17.68
CA HIS A 116 27.00 -3.64 -18.29
C HIS A 116 27.59 -3.29 -19.67
N LEU A 117 26.80 -2.67 -20.55
CA LEU A 117 27.25 -2.25 -21.89
C LEU A 117 28.31 -1.12 -21.86
N SER A 118 28.35 -0.33 -20.80
CA SER A 118 29.31 0.77 -20.61
C SER A 118 30.66 0.30 -20.07
N ASP A 119 30.78 -0.98 -19.65
CA ASP A 119 32.04 -1.52 -19.15
C ASP A 119 33.05 -1.66 -20.30
N SER A 120 34.06 -0.79 -20.30
CA SER A 120 35.10 -0.76 -21.34
C SER A 120 35.92 -2.04 -21.40
N SER A 121 35.98 -2.82 -20.33
CA SER A 121 36.69 -4.10 -20.28
C SER A 121 35.91 -5.26 -20.90
N MET A 122 34.63 -5.08 -21.13
CA MET A 122 33.72 -6.11 -21.67
C MET A 122 34.18 -6.64 -23.04
N THR A 123 34.50 -5.76 -23.95
CA THR A 123 34.95 -6.12 -25.31
C THR A 123 36.20 -7.01 -25.28
N GLU A 124 37.18 -6.71 -24.42
CA GLU A 124 38.38 -7.51 -24.28
C GLU A 124 38.12 -8.87 -23.63
N ARG A 125 37.20 -8.91 -22.64
CA ARG A 125 36.77 -10.17 -22.03
C ARG A 125 36.03 -11.05 -23.06
N MET A 126 35.14 -10.48 -23.86
CA MET A 126 34.43 -11.21 -24.92
C MET A 126 35.37 -11.80 -25.96
N LYS A 127 36.38 -11.05 -26.41
CA LYS A 127 37.40 -11.55 -27.34
C LYS A 127 38.12 -12.77 -26.79
N ARG A 128 38.52 -12.74 -25.51
CA ARG A 128 39.20 -13.87 -24.83
C ARG A 128 38.32 -15.11 -24.71
N LEU A 129 37.01 -14.92 -24.63
CA LEU A 129 36.01 -15.99 -24.45
C LEU A 129 35.34 -16.44 -25.76
N GLY A 130 35.93 -16.09 -26.93
CA GLY A 130 35.39 -16.48 -28.22
C GLY A 130 34.08 -15.78 -28.57
N GLY A 131 33.92 -14.54 -28.14
CA GLY A 131 32.76 -13.70 -28.45
C GLY A 131 31.51 -13.98 -27.62
N ARG A 132 31.61 -14.72 -26.54
CA ARG A 132 30.49 -15.01 -25.61
C ARG A 132 30.83 -14.54 -24.22
N TYR A 133 29.85 -13.99 -23.52
CA TYR A 133 30.04 -13.51 -22.15
C TYR A 133 28.78 -13.73 -21.31
N LEU A 134 28.96 -14.11 -20.07
CA LEU A 134 27.90 -14.21 -19.07
C LEU A 134 28.16 -13.20 -17.98
N TRP A 135 27.11 -12.55 -17.51
CA TRP A 135 27.19 -11.59 -16.42
C TRP A 135 26.05 -11.77 -15.43
N ALA A 136 26.27 -11.31 -14.23
CA ALA A 136 25.26 -11.26 -13.19
C ALA A 136 25.44 -9.97 -12.38
N GLN A 137 24.32 -9.37 -11.95
CA GLN A 137 24.31 -8.15 -11.16
C GLN A 137 23.22 -8.22 -10.10
N GLY A 138 23.63 -8.20 -8.83
CA GLY A 138 22.72 -8.01 -7.70
C GLY A 138 22.49 -6.53 -7.44
N TYR A 139 21.33 -6.18 -6.92
CA TYR A 139 20.99 -4.83 -6.47
C TYR A 139 20.09 -4.86 -5.25
N GLY A 140 20.09 -3.76 -4.51
CA GLY A 140 19.17 -3.51 -3.41
C GLY A 140 18.89 -2.02 -3.30
N SER A 141 17.67 -1.69 -2.90
CA SER A 141 17.22 -0.33 -2.65
C SER A 141 16.36 -0.32 -1.40
N TRP A 142 16.67 0.56 -0.50
CA TRP A 142 15.91 0.83 0.71
C TRP A 142 15.58 2.30 0.72
N GLY A 143 14.38 2.64 1.09
CA GLY A 143 13.94 4.03 1.11
C GLY A 143 12.59 4.15 1.79
N GLU A 144 12.26 5.37 2.03
CA GLU A 144 11.07 5.82 2.72
C GLU A 144 10.42 6.90 1.87
N VAL A 145 9.11 6.87 1.78
CA VAL A 145 8.33 7.94 1.18
C VAL A 145 7.67 8.68 2.33
N ASP A 146 8.04 9.94 2.50
CA ASP A 146 7.55 10.77 3.59
C ASP A 146 6.03 10.89 3.60
N SER A 147 5.47 10.97 4.80
CA SER A 147 4.05 11.26 4.98
C SER A 147 3.70 12.68 4.53
N THR A 148 2.47 12.85 4.09
CA THR A 148 1.87 14.16 3.85
C THR A 148 0.64 14.33 4.75
N TYR A 149 -0.03 15.48 4.67
CA TYR A 149 -1.31 15.65 5.37
C TYR A 149 -2.33 14.56 5.04
N ASN A 150 -2.30 14.03 3.82
CA ASN A 150 -3.31 13.09 3.30
C ASN A 150 -2.81 11.64 3.21
N THR A 151 -1.50 11.43 3.18
CA THR A 151 -0.87 10.12 2.97
C THR A 151 0.03 9.74 4.14
N ALA A 152 0.10 8.44 4.44
CA ALA A 152 1.03 7.91 5.42
C ALA A 152 2.44 7.76 4.83
N GLU A 153 3.42 7.68 5.71
CA GLU A 153 4.76 7.23 5.40
C GLU A 153 4.75 5.78 4.93
N VAL A 154 5.54 5.48 3.92
CA VAL A 154 5.69 4.15 3.35
C VAL A 154 7.16 3.76 3.30
N ASP A 155 7.52 2.80 4.11
CA ASP A 155 8.80 2.10 4.00
C ASP A 155 8.80 1.22 2.76
N ARG A 156 9.90 1.25 2.00
CA ARG A 156 10.11 0.45 0.82
C ARG A 156 11.45 -0.25 0.85
N GLN A 157 11.43 -1.55 0.56
CA GLN A 157 12.62 -2.35 0.36
C GLN A 157 12.47 -3.15 -0.92
N THR A 158 13.47 -3.07 -1.81
CA THR A 158 13.55 -3.84 -3.06
C THR A 158 14.92 -4.50 -3.14
N GLN A 159 14.94 -5.77 -3.53
CA GLN A 159 16.18 -6.49 -3.80
C GLN A 159 16.00 -7.42 -5.00
N GLY A 160 17.05 -7.61 -5.78
CA GLY A 160 16.96 -8.41 -6.98
C GLY A 160 18.30 -8.83 -7.55
N LEU A 161 18.20 -9.67 -8.58
CA LEU A 161 19.32 -10.20 -9.34
C LEU A 161 18.97 -10.19 -10.82
N PHE A 162 19.90 -9.72 -11.64
CA PHE A 162 19.87 -9.88 -13.09
C PHE A 162 20.99 -10.84 -13.52
N ILE A 163 20.70 -11.69 -14.48
CA ILE A 163 21.66 -12.52 -15.18
C ILE A 163 21.51 -12.28 -16.68
N GLY A 164 22.60 -12.26 -17.41
CA GLY A 164 22.55 -12.06 -18.85
C GLY A 164 23.63 -12.82 -19.59
N ALA A 165 23.40 -12.96 -20.87
CA ALA A 165 24.33 -13.61 -21.80
C ALA A 165 24.46 -12.76 -23.06
N ASP A 166 25.70 -12.53 -23.48
CA ASP A 166 26.06 -11.74 -24.65
C ASP A 166 26.71 -12.60 -25.73
N MET A 167 26.50 -12.19 -26.95
CA MET A 167 27.19 -12.71 -28.13
C MET A 167 27.69 -11.56 -28.99
N GLN A 168 28.96 -11.58 -29.35
CA GLN A 168 29.56 -10.63 -30.28
C GLN A 168 29.49 -11.16 -31.72
N ALA A 169 28.93 -10.35 -32.61
CA ALA A 169 28.88 -10.61 -34.04
C ALA A 169 29.38 -9.39 -34.79
N ALA A 170 30.62 -9.44 -35.30
CA ALA A 170 31.32 -8.33 -35.94
C ALA A 170 31.38 -7.07 -35.03
N GLN A 171 30.74 -5.98 -35.42
CA GLN A 171 30.67 -4.73 -34.65
C GLN A 171 29.44 -4.62 -33.72
N HIS A 172 28.67 -5.70 -33.60
CA HIS A 172 27.48 -5.73 -32.78
C HIS A 172 27.65 -6.67 -31.57
N THR A 173 27.19 -6.23 -30.43
CA THR A 173 26.96 -7.07 -29.28
C THR A 173 25.46 -7.23 -29.09
N LEU A 174 24.97 -8.45 -29.06
CA LEU A 174 23.58 -8.78 -28.78
C LEU A 174 23.51 -9.56 -27.48
N GLY A 175 22.56 -9.25 -26.64
CA GLY A 175 22.41 -9.88 -25.37
C GLY A 175 20.96 -10.15 -24.98
N VAL A 176 20.80 -11.13 -24.11
CA VAL A 176 19.55 -11.46 -23.43
C VAL A 176 19.76 -11.36 -21.94
N MET A 177 18.73 -10.97 -21.21
CA MET A 177 18.77 -10.94 -19.75
C MET A 177 17.50 -11.53 -19.16
N ALA A 178 17.63 -12.11 -17.98
CA ALA A 178 16.55 -12.45 -17.09
C ALA A 178 16.81 -11.86 -15.71
N GLY A 179 15.76 -11.54 -14.99
CA GLY A 179 15.87 -11.00 -13.65
C GLY A 179 14.73 -11.43 -12.75
N TYR A 180 15.01 -11.41 -11.47
CA TYR A 180 14.04 -11.60 -10.41
C TYR A 180 14.25 -10.52 -9.35
N SER A 181 13.16 -9.95 -8.87
CA SER A 181 13.18 -9.05 -7.72
C SER A 181 12.00 -9.31 -6.79
N ASN A 182 12.24 -8.99 -5.53
CA ASN A 182 11.23 -8.97 -4.48
C ASN A 182 11.19 -7.58 -3.88
N SER A 183 9.98 -7.03 -3.74
CA SER A 183 9.75 -5.73 -3.11
C SER A 183 8.74 -5.85 -1.98
N GLU A 184 9.03 -5.19 -0.89
CA GLU A 184 8.15 -5.05 0.27
C GLU A 184 7.87 -3.58 0.55
N LEU A 185 6.59 -3.24 0.71
CA LEU A 185 6.11 -1.93 1.12
C LEU A 185 5.35 -2.06 2.42
N LYS A 186 5.57 -1.12 3.34
CA LYS A 186 4.86 -1.06 4.62
C LYS A 186 4.39 0.36 4.91
N ALA A 187 3.10 0.53 5.11
CA ALA A 187 2.48 1.75 5.60
C ALA A 187 1.97 1.47 7.03
N GLY A 188 2.84 1.65 8.02
CA GLY A 188 2.55 1.30 9.41
C GLY A 188 1.33 2.03 9.97
N ALA A 189 1.18 3.31 9.69
CA ALA A 189 0.03 4.12 10.11
C ALA A 189 -1.30 3.72 9.44
N ARG A 190 -1.26 2.90 8.38
CA ARG A 190 -2.44 2.36 7.68
C ARG A 190 -2.67 0.88 7.96
N LEU A 191 -1.84 0.25 8.79
CA LEU A 191 -1.84 -1.20 9.04
C LEU A 191 -1.82 -2.01 7.74
N SER A 192 -1.14 -1.49 6.72
CA SER A 192 -1.13 -2.03 5.37
C SER A 192 0.29 -2.40 4.95
N SER A 193 0.42 -3.53 4.28
CA SER A 193 1.68 -3.97 3.67
C SER A 193 1.42 -4.65 2.34
N ALA A 194 2.39 -4.57 1.44
CA ALA A 194 2.36 -5.29 0.17
C ALA A 194 3.70 -5.94 -0.09
N LYS A 195 3.67 -7.12 -0.71
CA LYS A 195 4.85 -7.82 -1.21
C LYS A 195 4.62 -8.16 -2.67
N THR A 196 5.66 -7.99 -3.47
CA THR A 196 5.61 -8.28 -4.89
C THR A 196 6.85 -9.01 -5.34
N ASP A 197 6.64 -9.97 -6.23
CA ASP A 197 7.69 -10.69 -6.93
C ASP A 197 7.62 -10.32 -8.41
N ASN A 198 8.75 -9.84 -8.96
CA ASN A 198 8.82 -9.41 -10.34
C ASN A 198 9.80 -10.27 -11.12
N TYR A 199 9.41 -10.64 -12.32
CA TYR A 199 10.24 -11.36 -13.28
C TYR A 199 10.46 -10.48 -14.50
N THR A 200 11.71 -10.33 -14.88
CA THR A 200 12.12 -9.49 -16.01
C THR A 200 12.76 -10.34 -17.09
N LEU A 201 12.35 -10.12 -18.33
CA LEU A 201 13.04 -10.64 -19.50
C LEU A 201 13.37 -9.47 -20.42
N GLY A 202 14.57 -9.45 -20.98
CA GLY A 202 15.02 -8.36 -21.85
C GLY A 202 15.93 -8.83 -22.95
N LEU A 203 15.85 -8.12 -24.08
CA LEU A 203 16.78 -8.18 -25.20
C LEU A 203 17.47 -6.83 -25.31
N TYR A 204 18.76 -6.83 -25.58
CA TYR A 204 19.52 -5.61 -25.74
C TYR A 204 20.63 -5.77 -26.76
N GLY A 205 21.16 -4.65 -27.22
CA GLY A 205 22.28 -4.66 -28.15
C GLY A 205 23.05 -3.37 -28.13
N ARG A 206 24.33 -3.47 -28.58
CA ARG A 206 25.22 -2.35 -28.78
C ARG A 206 25.85 -2.46 -30.16
N HIS A 207 26.01 -1.32 -30.84
CA HIS A 207 26.80 -1.20 -32.04
C HIS A 207 28.10 -0.43 -31.72
N ASP A 208 29.24 -1.05 -31.98
CA ASP A 208 30.56 -0.42 -31.86
C ASP A 208 30.95 0.16 -33.21
N GLY A 209 30.39 1.32 -33.58
CA GLY A 209 30.73 2.06 -34.78
C GLY A 209 31.90 3.00 -34.59
N GLU A 210 32.53 3.44 -35.70
CA GLU A 210 33.51 4.54 -35.67
C GLU A 210 32.85 5.79 -35.08
N LYS A 211 33.58 6.51 -34.20
CA LYS A 211 33.10 7.77 -33.62
C LYS A 211 32.75 8.73 -34.73
N PHE A 212 31.48 9.14 -34.85
CA PHE A 212 31.13 10.34 -35.58
C PHE A 212 31.77 11.52 -34.87
N ILE A 213 32.83 12.05 -35.39
CA ILE A 213 33.38 13.36 -35.03
C ILE A 213 32.59 14.36 -35.87
N ALA A 214 31.61 15.03 -35.21
CA ALA A 214 30.93 16.18 -35.80
C ALA A 214 31.55 17.46 -35.20
#